data_1155a3fa5bcedcb9f0cbe9357bfc1923
#
_entry.id   1155a3fa5bcedcb9f0cbe9357bfc1923
#
_cell.length_a   1.000
_cell.length_b   1.000
_cell.length_c   1.000
_cell.angle_alpha   90.00
_cell.angle_beta   90.00
_cell.angle_gamma   90.00
#
_symmetry.space_group_name_H-M   'P 1'
#
loop_
_entity.id
_entity.type
_entity.pdbx_description
1 polymer ?
#
loop_
_entity_poly.entity_id
_entity_poly.type
_entity_poly.pdbx_seq_one_letter_code
_entity_poly.pdbx_strand_id
1 'polypeptide(L)'
;MKKNLLVVLLLMLSIGVQAQIPQEVKDIMKKCSEKFKGDNGLEFDMKLHVGAVIASMDGTMKMCKKGDKSFSIMSMKVKGHEMYSETGYDGTQTWRYERAVDEEERDTLTIKKGAQKKKEKFAVNMGVDKEYKNAKLKTTDKFYEITFTGPLTKDTPKKSIIRIVKDTYMLHQYETKVSIASVKMTVTKIKFGVSDNVFAFDPKKYPNAVVVRK
;
A
#
# COMPACT_ATOMS: atom_id res chain seq x y z
N MET A 1 -7.05 -49.36 -31.65
CA MET A 1 -7.12 -47.91 -31.95
C MET A 1 -7.92 -47.07 -30.92
N LYS A 2 -9.01 -47.56 -30.32
CA LYS A 2 -9.84 -46.79 -29.36
C LYS A 2 -9.15 -46.46 -28.02
N LYS A 3 -8.23 -47.29 -27.50
CA LYS A 3 -7.51 -47.06 -26.26
C LYS A 3 -6.50 -45.89 -26.32
N ASN A 4 -5.86 -45.70 -27.49
CA ASN A 4 -4.86 -44.63 -27.64
C ASN A 4 -5.51 -43.25 -27.79
N LEU A 5 -6.76 -43.18 -28.30
CA LEU A 5 -7.51 -41.94 -28.39
C LEU A 5 -7.91 -41.38 -27.02
N LEU A 6 -8.24 -42.29 -26.09
CA LEU A 6 -8.61 -41.89 -24.69
C LEU A 6 -7.43 -41.34 -23.91
N VAL A 7 -6.22 -41.90 -24.15
CA VAL A 7 -4.98 -41.41 -23.50
C VAL A 7 -4.59 -40.02 -24.03
N VAL A 8 -4.75 -39.79 -25.34
CA VAL A 8 -4.49 -38.45 -25.95
C VAL A 8 -5.51 -37.41 -25.42
N LEU A 9 -6.77 -37.79 -25.26
CA LEU A 9 -7.80 -36.90 -24.72
C LEU A 9 -7.55 -36.57 -23.23
N LEU A 10 -7.08 -37.52 -22.43
CA LEU A 10 -6.67 -37.31 -21.04
C LEU A 10 -5.39 -36.47 -20.90
N LEU A 11 -4.46 -36.60 -21.84
CA LEU A 11 -3.24 -35.75 -21.89
C LEU A 11 -3.55 -34.31 -22.30
N MET A 12 -4.58 -34.08 -23.13
CA MET A 12 -5.02 -32.71 -23.47
C MET A 12 -5.77 -32.02 -22.33
N LEU A 13 -6.36 -32.77 -21.41
CA LEU A 13 -6.99 -32.20 -20.19
C LEU A 13 -6.00 -31.86 -19.08
N SER A 14 -4.75 -32.32 -19.19
CA SER A 14 -3.66 -32.04 -18.26
C SER A 14 -2.78 -30.84 -18.67
N ILE A 15 -3.17 -30.07 -19.69
CA ILE A 15 -2.61 -28.73 -19.84
C ILE A 15 -3.11 -27.96 -18.63
N GLY A 16 -2.31 -28.01 -17.56
CA GLY A 16 -2.54 -27.27 -16.35
C GLY A 16 -2.80 -25.85 -16.76
N VAL A 17 -4.01 -25.38 -16.53
CA VAL A 17 -4.34 -23.95 -16.58
C VAL A 17 -3.39 -23.33 -15.56
N GLN A 18 -2.20 -22.92 -16.02
CA GLN A 18 -1.38 -22.02 -15.24
C GLN A 18 -2.27 -20.80 -15.06
N ALA A 19 -2.81 -20.67 -13.85
CA ALA A 19 -3.68 -19.58 -13.51
C ALA A 19 -2.84 -18.31 -13.70
N GLN A 20 -3.01 -17.67 -14.84
CA GLN A 20 -2.34 -16.41 -15.17
C GLN A 20 -3.29 -15.28 -14.80
N ILE A 21 -2.71 -14.18 -14.39
CA ILE A 21 -3.48 -12.96 -14.21
C ILE A 21 -4.14 -12.60 -15.55
N PRO A 22 -5.48 -12.52 -15.61
CA PRO A 22 -6.20 -12.22 -16.84
C PRO A 22 -5.69 -10.91 -17.47
N GLN A 23 -5.68 -10.86 -18.81
CA GLN A 23 -5.21 -9.67 -19.53
C GLN A 23 -6.03 -8.44 -19.18
N GLU A 24 -7.35 -8.57 -19.03
CA GLU A 24 -8.24 -7.51 -18.59
C GLU A 24 -7.81 -6.90 -17.25
N VAL A 25 -7.41 -7.72 -16.27
CA VAL A 25 -6.88 -7.25 -14.97
C VAL A 25 -5.60 -6.45 -15.17
N LYS A 26 -4.68 -6.93 -16.01
CA LYS A 26 -3.42 -6.21 -16.33
C LYS A 26 -3.72 -4.85 -16.96
N ASP A 27 -4.68 -4.78 -17.86
CA ASP A 27 -5.08 -3.54 -18.55
C ASP A 27 -5.71 -2.54 -17.57
N ILE A 28 -6.58 -3.00 -16.67
CA ILE A 28 -7.16 -2.17 -15.60
C ILE A 28 -6.05 -1.64 -14.67
N MET A 29 -5.16 -2.51 -14.22
CA MET A 29 -4.04 -2.13 -13.36
C MET A 29 -3.09 -1.15 -14.05
N LYS A 30 -2.81 -1.36 -15.34
CA LYS A 30 -2.01 -0.44 -16.15
C LYS A 30 -2.66 0.95 -16.23
N LYS A 31 -3.94 1.02 -16.60
CA LYS A 31 -4.69 2.29 -16.66
C LYS A 31 -4.72 2.99 -15.30
N CYS A 32 -4.93 2.24 -14.23
CA CYS A 32 -4.87 2.78 -12.88
C CYS A 32 -3.46 3.33 -12.57
N SER A 33 -2.40 2.59 -12.85
CA SER A 33 -1.02 3.04 -12.60
C SER A 33 -0.65 4.29 -13.41
N GLU A 34 -1.18 4.42 -14.62
CA GLU A 34 -0.94 5.59 -15.49
C GLU A 34 -1.52 6.88 -14.91
N LYS A 35 -2.61 6.81 -14.13
CA LYS A 35 -3.17 7.96 -13.42
C LYS A 35 -2.22 8.55 -12.37
N PHE A 36 -1.29 7.74 -11.88
CA PHE A 36 -0.34 8.12 -10.83
C PHE A 36 1.08 8.37 -11.36
N LYS A 37 1.26 8.36 -12.67
CA LYS A 37 2.51 8.76 -13.30
C LYS A 37 2.52 10.29 -13.45
N GLY A 38 3.57 10.92 -12.97
CA GLY A 38 3.79 12.36 -13.13
C GLY A 38 4.83 12.86 -12.12
N ASP A 39 5.60 13.88 -12.55
CA ASP A 39 6.69 14.44 -11.75
C ASP A 39 6.21 15.54 -10.78
N ASN A 40 4.96 15.98 -10.91
CA ASN A 40 4.40 17.08 -10.10
C ASN A 40 4.10 16.69 -8.64
N GLY A 41 4.29 15.43 -8.32
CA GLY A 41 4.00 14.91 -6.99
C GLY A 41 2.55 14.56 -6.76
N LEU A 42 2.33 13.74 -5.74
CA LEU A 42 1.07 13.09 -5.43
C LEU A 42 0.81 13.09 -3.93
N GLU A 43 -0.39 13.44 -3.52
CA GLU A 43 -0.87 13.39 -2.15
C GLU A 43 -2.09 12.48 -2.06
N PHE A 44 -2.09 11.56 -1.09
CA PHE A 44 -3.22 10.72 -0.73
C PHE A 44 -3.64 10.98 0.71
N ASP A 45 -4.92 11.20 0.93
CA ASP A 45 -5.54 11.06 2.24
C ASP A 45 -6.30 9.72 2.25
N MET A 46 -6.09 8.93 3.30
CA MET A 46 -6.64 7.58 3.44
C MET A 46 -7.22 7.37 4.84
N LYS A 47 -8.28 6.58 4.91
CA LYS A 47 -8.73 5.93 6.14
C LYS A 47 -8.10 4.56 6.24
N LEU A 48 -7.59 4.22 7.41
CA LEU A 48 -7.03 2.92 7.75
C LEU A 48 -8.00 2.19 8.67
N HIS A 49 -8.15 0.90 8.43
CA HIS A 49 -8.82 -0.02 9.35
C HIS A 49 -7.96 -1.27 9.45
N VAL A 50 -7.53 -1.60 10.65
CA VAL A 50 -6.79 -2.83 10.95
C VAL A 50 -7.69 -3.70 11.82
N GLY A 51 -8.17 -4.80 11.26
CA GLY A 51 -8.97 -5.79 11.96
C GLY A 51 -8.09 -6.97 12.38
N ALA A 52 -8.11 -7.34 13.65
CA ALA A 52 -7.51 -8.56 14.18
C ALA A 52 -8.56 -9.32 14.99
N VAL A 53 -8.28 -10.60 15.31
CA VAL A 53 -9.24 -11.48 16.02
C VAL A 53 -9.72 -10.90 17.35
N ILE A 54 -8.87 -10.16 18.04
CA ILE A 54 -9.13 -9.65 19.40
C ILE A 54 -9.30 -8.13 19.48
N ALA A 55 -9.03 -7.39 18.41
CA ALA A 55 -9.13 -5.93 18.40
C ALA A 55 -9.25 -5.39 16.97
N SER A 56 -9.89 -4.24 16.84
CA SER A 56 -9.84 -3.44 15.63
C SER A 56 -9.28 -2.05 15.94
N MET A 57 -8.62 -1.45 14.97
CA MET A 57 -8.03 -0.12 15.07
C MET A 57 -8.41 0.68 13.84
N ASP A 58 -8.85 1.90 14.06
CA ASP A 58 -9.15 2.85 12.99
C ASP A 58 -8.16 4.01 13.03
N GLY A 59 -7.87 4.55 11.87
CA GLY A 59 -6.94 5.66 11.76
C GLY A 59 -7.03 6.39 10.43
N THR A 60 -6.15 7.36 10.28
CA THR A 60 -5.95 8.13 9.06
C THR A 60 -4.49 8.10 8.66
N MET A 61 -4.25 8.19 7.36
CA MET A 61 -2.92 8.32 6.80
C MET A 61 -2.93 9.36 5.69
N LYS A 62 -1.98 10.26 5.75
CA LYS A 62 -1.64 11.14 4.64
C LYS A 62 -0.30 10.70 4.06
N MET A 63 -0.20 10.61 2.75
CA MET A 63 1.05 10.29 2.07
C MET A 63 1.29 11.27 0.94
N CYS A 64 2.51 11.77 0.85
CA CYS A 64 2.98 12.63 -0.24
C CYS A 64 4.21 11.99 -0.87
N LYS A 65 4.30 12.08 -2.20
CA LYS A 65 5.47 11.61 -2.96
C LYS A 65 5.73 12.53 -4.13
N LYS A 66 7.04 12.82 -4.39
CA LYS A 66 7.50 13.58 -5.56
C LYS A 66 8.90 13.11 -5.92
N GLY A 67 9.05 12.48 -7.08
CA GLY A 67 10.29 11.79 -7.42
C GLY A 67 10.64 10.73 -6.41
N ASP A 68 11.81 10.81 -5.81
CA ASP A 68 12.28 9.96 -4.71
C ASP A 68 11.95 10.49 -3.31
N LYS A 69 11.51 11.76 -3.20
CA LYS A 69 11.06 12.35 -1.94
C LYS A 69 9.74 11.75 -1.48
N SER A 70 9.57 11.57 -0.17
CA SER A 70 8.34 11.06 0.43
C SER A 70 8.08 11.72 1.79
N PHE A 71 6.80 11.83 2.14
CA PHE A 71 6.36 12.25 3.46
C PHE A 71 5.06 11.53 3.80
N SER A 72 4.93 11.07 5.02
CA SER A 72 3.70 10.44 5.50
C SER A 72 3.41 10.83 6.94
N ILE A 73 2.13 10.99 7.22
CA ILE A 73 1.58 11.16 8.58
C ILE A 73 0.63 10.01 8.81
N MET A 74 0.72 9.36 9.96
CA MET A 74 -0.21 8.33 10.39
C MET A 74 -0.71 8.65 11.79
N SER A 75 -2.04 8.60 11.98
CA SER A 75 -2.69 8.66 13.28
C SER A 75 -3.61 7.45 13.41
N MET A 76 -3.49 6.71 14.50
CA MET A 76 -4.30 5.53 14.81
C MET A 76 -4.74 5.55 16.26
N LYS A 77 -5.99 5.12 16.52
CA LYS A 77 -6.46 4.92 17.88
C LYS A 77 -6.34 3.46 18.28
N VAL A 78 -5.59 3.20 19.35
CA VAL A 78 -5.34 1.86 19.89
C VAL A 78 -5.69 1.85 21.37
N LYS A 79 -6.72 1.09 21.75
CA LYS A 79 -7.17 0.98 23.16
C LYS A 79 -7.36 2.34 23.87
N GLY A 80 -7.87 3.34 23.16
CA GLY A 80 -8.10 4.68 23.71
C GLY A 80 -6.91 5.66 23.56
N HIS A 81 -5.72 5.19 23.28
CA HIS A 81 -4.53 6.02 23.04
C HIS A 81 -4.37 6.38 21.57
N GLU A 82 -3.94 7.59 21.28
CA GLU A 82 -3.61 8.04 19.93
C GLU A 82 -2.12 7.77 19.65
N MET A 83 -1.86 6.87 18.70
CA MET A 83 -0.53 6.68 18.12
C MET A 83 -0.38 7.64 16.94
N TYR A 84 0.61 8.51 16.99
CA TYR A 84 0.89 9.48 15.93
C TYR A 84 2.34 9.36 15.48
N SER A 85 2.55 9.30 14.16
CA SER A 85 3.88 9.31 13.59
C SER A 85 3.95 10.08 12.29
N GLU A 86 5.09 10.72 12.05
CA GLU A 86 5.48 11.31 10.79
C GLU A 86 6.76 10.66 10.28
N THR A 87 6.83 10.38 9.00
CA THR A 87 8.05 9.87 8.37
C THR A 87 8.29 10.61 7.08
N GLY A 88 9.50 11.08 6.87
CA GLY A 88 9.87 11.80 5.66
C GLY A 88 11.23 11.41 5.12
N TYR A 89 11.41 11.63 3.80
CA TYR A 89 12.66 11.58 3.06
C TYR A 89 12.71 12.76 2.12
N ASP A 90 13.73 13.62 2.27
CA ASP A 90 13.87 14.86 1.48
C ASP A 90 14.78 14.73 0.24
N GLY A 91 15.28 13.51 -0.02
CA GLY A 91 16.28 13.23 -1.07
C GLY A 91 17.67 13.00 -0.49
N THR A 92 17.95 13.41 0.75
CA THR A 92 19.26 13.33 1.40
C THR A 92 19.25 12.59 2.73
N GLN A 93 18.19 12.77 3.51
CA GLN A 93 18.04 12.17 4.83
C GLN A 93 16.61 11.70 5.05
N THR A 94 16.49 10.70 5.91
CA THR A 94 15.21 10.21 6.40
C THR A 94 15.03 10.67 7.85
N TRP A 95 13.80 11.10 8.19
CA TRP A 95 13.43 11.34 9.59
C TRP A 95 12.14 10.61 9.93
N ARG A 96 11.99 10.28 11.20
CA ARG A 96 10.78 9.73 11.78
C ARG A 96 10.53 10.37 13.12
N TYR A 97 9.39 11.00 13.25
CA TYR A 97 8.86 11.50 14.52
C TYR A 97 7.78 10.56 15.00
N GLU A 98 7.83 10.23 16.29
CA GLU A 98 6.84 9.41 16.98
C GLU A 98 6.44 10.13 18.25
N ARG A 99 5.13 10.37 18.41
CA ARG A 99 4.60 10.92 19.66
C ARG A 99 4.59 9.83 20.71
N ALA A 100 5.01 10.16 21.91
CA ALA A 100 4.89 9.27 23.06
C ALA A 100 3.42 8.92 23.33
N VAL A 101 3.15 7.70 23.71
CA VAL A 101 1.81 7.20 24.03
C VAL A 101 1.51 7.46 25.51
N ASP A 102 2.52 7.32 26.36
CA ASP A 102 2.43 7.52 27.79
C ASP A 102 2.98 8.89 28.21
N GLU A 103 2.37 9.53 29.20
CA GLU A 103 2.76 10.87 29.69
C GLU A 103 4.19 10.90 30.26
N GLU A 104 4.69 9.77 30.73
CA GLU A 104 6.05 9.63 31.28
C GLU A 104 7.13 9.52 30.18
N GLU A 105 6.75 9.19 28.96
CA GLU A 105 7.65 9.08 27.81
C GLU A 105 7.77 10.43 27.10
N ARG A 106 8.84 10.57 26.29
CA ARG A 106 9.04 11.73 25.44
C ARG A 106 8.89 11.35 23.97
N ASP A 107 8.36 12.29 23.23
CA ASP A 107 8.37 12.21 21.77
C ASP A 107 9.77 11.92 21.25
N THR A 108 9.88 11.11 20.20
CA THR A 108 11.16 10.73 19.64
C THR A 108 11.28 11.19 18.19
N LEU A 109 12.41 11.81 17.85
CA LEU A 109 12.77 12.20 16.51
C LEU A 109 14.03 11.44 16.07
N THR A 110 13.88 10.44 15.22
CA THR A 110 14.99 9.68 14.65
C THR A 110 15.40 10.28 13.30
N ILE A 111 16.68 10.60 13.13
CA ILE A 111 17.25 11.14 11.88
C ILE A 111 18.32 10.17 11.38
N LYS A 112 18.27 9.83 10.09
CA LYS A 112 19.26 8.97 9.40
C LYS A 112 19.74 9.64 8.12
N LYS A 113 21.04 9.63 7.86
CA LYS A 113 21.59 10.05 6.57
C LYS A 113 21.29 9.01 5.50
N GLY A 114 20.91 9.48 4.31
CA GLY A 114 20.61 8.66 3.14
C GLY A 114 19.20 8.10 3.12
N ALA A 115 18.86 7.45 2.00
CA ALA A 115 17.59 6.79 1.82
C ALA A 115 17.43 5.60 2.77
N GLN A 116 16.21 5.32 3.19
CA GLN A 116 15.92 4.05 3.85
C GLN A 116 16.30 2.90 2.92
N LYS A 117 17.15 1.98 3.40
CA LYS A 117 17.60 0.80 2.61
C LYS A 117 16.45 -0.12 2.18
N LYS A 118 15.35 -0.13 2.88
CA LYS A 118 14.08 -0.67 2.40
C LYS A 118 13.31 0.52 1.85
N LYS A 119 13.15 0.56 0.52
CA LYS A 119 12.06 1.34 -0.09
C LYS A 119 10.82 0.92 0.69
N GLU A 120 10.29 1.81 1.56
CA GLU A 120 8.93 1.62 2.05
C GLU A 120 8.12 1.43 0.79
N LYS A 121 7.70 0.19 0.55
CA LYS A 121 6.81 -0.07 -0.58
C LYS A 121 5.63 0.81 -0.29
N PHE A 122 5.48 1.85 -1.07
CA PHE A 122 4.35 2.76 -0.99
C PHE A 122 3.14 1.89 -0.76
N ALA A 123 2.35 2.13 0.28
CA ALA A 123 1.27 1.23 0.70
C ALA A 123 0.30 0.91 -0.44
N VAL A 124 0.28 1.74 -1.47
CA VAL A 124 -0.36 1.51 -2.75
C VAL A 124 0.68 1.02 -3.75
N ASN A 125 1.05 -0.25 -3.65
CA ASN A 125 1.88 -0.89 -4.65
C ASN A 125 1.04 -1.11 -5.92
N MET A 126 1.18 -0.21 -6.88
CA MET A 126 0.51 -0.33 -8.19
C MET A 126 1.06 -1.49 -9.04
N GLY A 127 2.09 -2.19 -8.58
CA GLY A 127 2.63 -3.40 -9.19
C GLY A 127 2.19 -4.69 -8.48
N VAL A 128 1.09 -4.67 -7.73
CA VAL A 128 0.54 -5.84 -7.01
C VAL A 128 0.31 -7.03 -7.94
N ASP A 129 -0.10 -6.77 -9.18
CA ASP A 129 -0.27 -7.80 -10.20
C ASP A 129 1.00 -8.62 -10.46
N LYS A 130 2.19 -8.06 -10.19
CA LYS A 130 3.50 -8.75 -10.34
C LYS A 130 3.89 -9.56 -9.10
N GLU A 131 3.13 -9.48 -8.02
CA GLU A 131 3.43 -10.16 -6.76
C GLU A 131 2.60 -11.44 -6.56
N TYR A 132 1.65 -11.70 -7.45
CA TYR A 132 0.72 -12.84 -7.36
C TYR A 132 0.67 -13.67 -8.64
N LYS A 133 0.29 -14.94 -8.47
CA LYS A 133 0.09 -15.88 -9.57
C LYS A 133 -1.29 -15.73 -10.21
N ASN A 134 -2.30 -15.40 -9.38
CA ASN A 134 -3.70 -15.45 -9.78
C ASN A 134 -4.41 -14.15 -9.46
N ALA A 135 -5.39 -13.80 -10.29
CA ALA A 135 -6.34 -12.74 -10.01
C ALA A 135 -7.75 -13.12 -10.46
N LYS A 136 -8.76 -12.65 -9.71
CA LYS A 136 -10.17 -12.70 -10.09
C LYS A 136 -10.70 -11.28 -10.17
N LEU A 137 -11.38 -10.96 -11.27
CA LEU A 137 -12.07 -9.70 -11.48
C LEU A 137 -13.56 -9.90 -11.17
N LYS A 138 -14.11 -8.98 -10.40
CA LYS A 138 -15.54 -8.77 -10.21
C LYS A 138 -15.85 -7.33 -10.59
N THR A 139 -16.73 -7.14 -11.55
CA THR A 139 -17.19 -5.82 -11.97
C THR A 139 -18.52 -5.52 -11.29
N THR A 140 -18.60 -4.34 -10.64
CA THR A 140 -19.83 -3.78 -10.08
C THR A 140 -20.21 -2.51 -10.87
N ASP A 141 -21.29 -1.86 -10.51
CA ASP A 141 -21.70 -0.60 -11.18
C ASP A 141 -20.63 0.48 -11.05
N LYS A 142 -19.95 0.57 -9.89
CA LYS A 142 -18.99 1.64 -9.55
C LYS A 142 -17.53 1.23 -9.62
N PHE A 143 -17.23 -0.06 -9.43
CA PHE A 143 -15.85 -0.50 -9.19
C PHE A 143 -15.48 -1.75 -10.00
N TYR A 144 -14.21 -1.80 -10.38
CA TYR A 144 -13.48 -3.04 -10.61
C TYR A 144 -12.93 -3.52 -9.27
N GLU A 145 -13.36 -4.68 -8.80
CA GLU A 145 -12.83 -5.35 -7.62
C GLU A 145 -11.94 -6.50 -8.06
N ILE A 146 -10.64 -6.39 -7.80
CA ILE A 146 -9.65 -7.38 -8.20
C ILE A 146 -9.13 -8.07 -6.95
N THR A 147 -9.31 -9.38 -6.88
CA THR A 147 -8.79 -10.24 -5.82
C THR A 147 -7.55 -10.97 -6.31
N PHE A 148 -6.40 -10.70 -5.69
CA PHE A 148 -5.13 -11.37 -5.96
C PHE A 148 -4.88 -12.49 -4.95
N THR A 149 -4.38 -13.64 -5.43
CA THR A 149 -4.06 -14.82 -4.62
C THR A 149 -2.83 -15.56 -5.17
N GLY A 150 -2.27 -16.48 -4.38
CA GLY A 150 -1.07 -17.22 -4.77
C GLY A 150 0.16 -16.30 -4.79
N PRO A 151 0.62 -15.83 -3.63
CA PRO A 151 1.77 -14.94 -3.54
C PRO A 151 3.03 -15.58 -4.12
N LEU A 152 3.87 -14.78 -4.79
CA LEU A 152 5.14 -15.22 -5.38
C LEU A 152 6.28 -15.30 -4.36
N THR A 153 6.16 -14.58 -3.23
CA THR A 153 7.15 -14.57 -2.16
C THR A 153 6.50 -14.81 -0.80
N LYS A 154 7.30 -15.21 0.20
CA LYS A 154 6.82 -15.42 1.58
C LYS A 154 6.38 -14.12 2.25
N ASP A 155 6.94 -12.99 1.83
CA ASP A 155 6.63 -11.66 2.37
C ASP A 155 5.40 -11.04 1.73
N THR A 156 4.88 -11.62 0.65
CA THR A 156 3.66 -11.17 0.00
C THR A 156 2.44 -11.73 0.75
N PRO A 157 1.45 -10.89 1.08
CA PRO A 157 0.22 -11.34 1.74
C PRO A 157 -0.49 -12.45 0.97
N LYS A 158 -1.12 -13.39 1.67
CA LYS A 158 -1.83 -14.52 1.02
C LYS A 158 -2.95 -14.07 0.08
N LYS A 159 -3.54 -12.92 0.37
CA LYS A 159 -4.63 -12.33 -0.41
C LYS A 159 -4.56 -10.82 -0.36
N SER A 160 -4.76 -10.17 -1.50
CA SER A 160 -5.00 -8.72 -1.60
C SER A 160 -6.22 -8.43 -2.46
N ILE A 161 -6.96 -7.39 -2.10
CA ILE A 161 -8.12 -6.92 -2.86
C ILE A 161 -7.89 -5.46 -3.20
N ILE A 162 -8.06 -5.10 -4.46
CA ILE A 162 -8.00 -3.72 -4.94
C ILE A 162 -9.35 -3.35 -5.51
N ARG A 163 -9.86 -2.17 -5.14
CA ARG A 163 -11.03 -1.56 -5.77
C ARG A 163 -10.62 -0.31 -6.52
N ILE A 164 -10.95 -0.27 -7.80
CA ILE A 164 -10.64 0.80 -8.74
C ILE A 164 -11.96 1.36 -9.26
N VAL A 165 -12.13 2.69 -9.23
CA VAL A 165 -13.32 3.36 -9.78
C VAL A 165 -13.37 3.18 -11.29
N LYS A 166 -14.49 2.66 -11.82
CA LYS A 166 -14.63 2.29 -13.24
C LYS A 166 -14.41 3.45 -14.21
N ASP A 167 -15.05 4.57 -13.92
CA ASP A 167 -15.09 5.70 -14.87
C ASP A 167 -13.75 6.45 -14.93
N THR A 168 -13.01 6.46 -13.83
CA THR A 168 -11.80 7.26 -13.69
C THR A 168 -10.52 6.45 -13.63
N TYR A 169 -10.61 5.14 -13.38
CA TYR A 169 -9.48 4.26 -13.07
C TYR A 169 -8.67 4.70 -11.84
N MET A 170 -9.28 5.49 -10.95
CA MET A 170 -8.63 5.92 -9.71
C MET A 170 -8.74 4.83 -8.65
N LEU A 171 -7.66 4.65 -7.89
CA LEU A 171 -7.67 3.75 -6.75
C LEU A 171 -8.67 4.25 -5.71
N HIS A 172 -9.55 3.37 -5.26
CA HIS A 172 -10.49 3.64 -4.17
C HIS A 172 -10.10 2.94 -2.88
N GLN A 173 -9.70 1.67 -2.96
CA GLN A 173 -9.42 0.86 -1.77
C GLN A 173 -8.37 -0.19 -2.05
N TYR A 174 -7.54 -0.43 -1.05
CA TYR A 174 -6.66 -1.60 -0.96
C TYR A 174 -6.94 -2.33 0.35
N GLU A 175 -7.09 -3.65 0.28
CA GLU A 175 -7.28 -4.51 1.44
C GLU A 175 -6.33 -5.69 1.33
N THR A 176 -5.68 -6.03 2.43
CA THR A 176 -4.79 -7.18 2.49
C THR A 176 -4.96 -7.94 3.79
N LYS A 177 -4.71 -9.25 3.75
CA LYS A 177 -4.74 -10.11 4.92
C LYS A 177 -3.32 -10.59 5.23
N VAL A 178 -2.82 -10.18 6.39
CA VAL A 178 -1.50 -10.56 6.90
C VAL A 178 -1.70 -11.42 8.13
N SER A 179 -1.41 -12.71 8.03
CA SER A 179 -1.64 -13.67 9.12
C SER A 179 -3.11 -13.66 9.59
N ILE A 180 -3.36 -13.26 10.83
CA ILE A 180 -4.69 -13.16 11.46
C ILE A 180 -5.29 -11.76 11.36
N ALA A 181 -4.53 -10.78 10.87
CA ALA A 181 -4.99 -9.40 10.73
C ALA A 181 -5.38 -9.07 9.29
N SER A 182 -6.35 -8.19 9.13
CA SER A 182 -6.70 -7.54 7.87
C SER A 182 -6.36 -6.06 7.95
N VAL A 183 -5.75 -5.53 6.89
CA VAL A 183 -5.49 -4.10 6.75
C VAL A 183 -6.27 -3.59 5.56
N LYS A 184 -7.13 -2.62 5.79
CA LYS A 184 -7.95 -1.97 4.77
C LYS A 184 -7.60 -0.50 4.71
N MET A 185 -7.21 -0.02 3.54
CA MET A 185 -6.92 1.38 3.25
C MET A 185 -7.95 1.89 2.25
N THR A 186 -8.70 2.92 2.62
CA THR A 186 -9.68 3.57 1.75
C THR A 186 -9.19 4.96 1.41
N VAL A 187 -8.97 5.23 0.14
CA VAL A 187 -8.58 6.55 -0.36
C VAL A 187 -9.76 7.49 -0.26
N THR A 188 -9.59 8.60 0.45
CA THR A 188 -10.62 9.62 0.65
C THR A 188 -10.39 10.85 -0.22
N LYS A 189 -9.11 11.13 -0.54
CA LYS A 189 -8.73 12.25 -1.39
C LYS A 189 -7.44 11.94 -2.13
N ILE A 190 -7.35 12.41 -3.36
CA ILE A 190 -6.14 12.41 -4.16
C ILE A 190 -5.92 13.82 -4.69
N LYS A 191 -4.70 14.32 -4.54
CA LYS A 191 -4.29 15.63 -5.06
C LYS A 191 -3.01 15.45 -5.87
N PHE A 192 -3.00 16.02 -7.05
CA PHE A 192 -1.82 16.13 -7.91
C PHE A 192 -1.16 17.49 -7.71
N GLY A 193 0.15 17.54 -7.83
CA GLY A 193 0.93 18.76 -7.59
C GLY A 193 1.18 18.98 -6.09
N VAL A 194 2.36 18.54 -5.63
CA VAL A 194 2.79 18.70 -4.24
C VAL A 194 3.99 19.65 -4.20
N SER A 195 3.89 20.66 -3.32
CA SER A 195 5.00 21.60 -3.09
C SER A 195 6.21 20.90 -2.49
N ASP A 196 7.42 21.28 -2.88
CA ASP A 196 8.67 20.75 -2.32
C ASP A 196 8.81 21.02 -0.82
N ASN A 197 8.17 22.06 -0.31
CA ASN A 197 8.19 22.40 1.12
C ASN A 197 7.57 21.31 2.00
N VAL A 198 6.69 20.45 1.45
CA VAL A 198 6.09 19.32 2.18
C VAL A 198 7.15 18.30 2.59
N PHE A 199 8.23 18.19 1.80
CA PHE A 199 9.31 17.22 2.02
C PHE A 199 10.48 17.79 2.78
N ALA A 200 10.47 19.10 3.09
CA ALA A 200 11.56 19.75 3.82
C ALA A 200 11.55 19.33 5.28
N PHE A 201 12.68 18.78 5.75
CA PHE A 201 12.88 18.51 7.17
C PHE A 201 13.11 19.81 7.93
N ASP A 202 12.27 20.07 8.95
CA ASP A 202 12.42 21.20 9.87
C ASP A 202 12.40 20.72 11.32
N PRO A 203 13.55 20.65 12.01
CA PRO A 203 13.62 20.18 13.39
C PRO A 203 12.87 21.09 14.38
N LYS A 204 12.61 22.35 14.01
CA LYS A 204 11.85 23.28 14.86
C LYS A 204 10.38 22.88 15.04
N LYS A 205 9.87 22.00 14.17
CA LYS A 205 8.53 21.42 14.31
C LYS A 205 8.40 20.45 15.48
N TYR A 206 9.52 19.99 16.04
CA TYR A 206 9.58 18.96 17.07
C TYR A 206 10.40 19.44 18.32
N PRO A 207 10.02 20.56 18.96
CA PRO A 207 10.87 21.23 19.95
C PRO A 207 11.11 20.37 21.20
N ASN A 208 10.19 19.48 21.54
CA ASN A 208 10.23 18.67 22.77
C ASN A 208 10.68 17.23 22.53
N ALA A 209 10.99 16.86 21.29
CA ALA A 209 11.36 15.49 20.96
C ALA A 209 12.82 15.18 21.35
N VAL A 210 13.04 13.99 21.87
CA VAL A 210 14.41 13.43 22.02
C VAL A 210 14.95 13.08 20.63
N VAL A 211 16.07 13.70 20.27
CA VAL A 211 16.69 13.50 18.95
C VAL A 211 17.67 12.34 18.97
N VAL A 212 17.40 11.33 18.14
CA VAL A 212 18.26 10.16 17.92
C VAL A 212 18.86 10.25 16.51
N ARG A 213 20.17 10.30 16.41
CA ARG A 213 20.90 10.30 15.12
C ARG A 213 21.54 8.92 14.89
N LYS A 214 21.32 8.33 13.72
CA LYS A 214 21.81 6.99 13.33
C LYS A 214 22.58 7.05 12.01
#